data_2da60339cfdeb22f38fa147754290254
#
_entry.id   2da60339cfdeb22f38fa147754290254
#
_cell.length_a   1.000
_cell.length_b   1.000
_cell.length_c   1.000
_cell.angle_alpha   90.00
_cell.angle_beta   90.00
_cell.angle_gamma   90.00
#
_symmetry.space_group_name_H-M   'P 1'
#
loop_
_entity.id
_entity.type
_entity.pdbx_description
1 polymer ?
#
loop_
_entity_poly.entity_id
_entity_poly.type
_entity_poly.pdbx_seq_one_letter_code
_entity_poly.pdbx_strand_id
1 'polypeptide(L)'
;MKKLQLLLLFLIPALLASCAAVTEPLGVEDPFAIPRAFEDVPRNQAMLNPALSVTTVVVEIPKGMKADLGPDLHSKIIRAFEDRDIAAQTSSSLPSWTVRGRHAGTFRADPASLPTSVIIWRVYDKENVKQGQFTSTYTGQTAADVVPRLSEQADFVSKRVLEFLSSAGDPAVASAVADPQATDSVEVSIGSISGATGDGSVSLSGALKTALTAKGARVTEGAAASGWRVECVVTISALSATEDRVQLAWKLLDPEKKEAGTLTQENPVPKGRLGKKWGDVATYAAEAAADGIWQILQQIRTGKDK
;
A
#
# COMPACT_ATOMS: atom_id res chain seq x y z
N MET A 1 -53.71 -4.70 -72.92
CA MET A 1 -52.48 -5.44 -72.62
C MET A 1 -51.55 -4.72 -71.62
N LYS A 2 -51.61 -3.40 -71.40
CA LYS A 2 -50.74 -2.67 -70.52
C LYS A 2 -51.14 -2.77 -68.98
N LYS A 3 -52.39 -3.09 -68.68
CA LYS A 3 -52.88 -3.21 -67.33
C LYS A 3 -52.55 -4.57 -66.63
N LEU A 4 -52.27 -5.60 -67.44
CA LEU A 4 -51.92 -6.92 -66.94
C LEU A 4 -50.41 -7.01 -66.54
N GLN A 5 -49.56 -6.25 -67.18
CA GLN A 5 -48.12 -6.18 -66.88
C GLN A 5 -47.84 -5.43 -65.55
N LEU A 6 -48.71 -4.47 -65.21
CA LEU A 6 -48.53 -3.69 -63.99
C LEU A 6 -48.88 -4.50 -62.69
N LEU A 7 -49.82 -5.49 -62.87
CA LEU A 7 -50.25 -6.34 -61.75
C LEU A 7 -49.20 -7.41 -61.37
N LEU A 8 -48.39 -7.84 -62.39
CA LEU A 8 -47.36 -8.83 -62.19
C LEU A 8 -46.09 -8.24 -61.51
N LEU A 9 -45.86 -6.91 -61.68
CA LEU A 9 -44.69 -6.26 -61.11
C LEU A 9 -44.87 -5.98 -59.59
N PHE A 10 -46.07 -5.95 -59.04
CA PHE A 10 -46.37 -5.76 -57.63
C PHE A 10 -46.48 -7.06 -56.85
N LEU A 11 -46.57 -8.23 -57.47
CA LEU A 11 -46.70 -9.52 -56.80
C LEU A 11 -45.34 -10.14 -56.41
N ILE A 12 -44.26 -9.74 -57.04
CA ILE A 12 -42.92 -10.32 -56.82
C ILE A 12 -42.28 -9.88 -55.49
N PRO A 13 -42.41 -8.62 -55.01
CA PRO A 13 -41.83 -8.24 -53.74
C PRO A 13 -42.56 -8.82 -52.50
N ALA A 14 -43.82 -9.26 -52.67
CA ALA A 14 -44.58 -9.85 -51.56
C ALA A 14 -44.18 -11.30 -51.24
N LEU A 15 -43.54 -12.00 -52.16
CA LEU A 15 -43.09 -13.39 -51.98
C LEU A 15 -41.71 -13.52 -51.38
N LEU A 16 -40.91 -12.45 -51.36
CA LEU A 16 -39.57 -12.43 -50.76
C LEU A 16 -39.56 -11.98 -49.28
N ALA A 17 -40.67 -11.43 -48.78
CA ALA A 17 -40.79 -11.01 -47.38
C ALA A 17 -41.29 -12.13 -46.46
N SER A 18 -41.66 -13.30 -46.98
CA SER A 18 -42.31 -14.38 -46.24
C SER A 18 -41.36 -15.47 -45.69
N CYS A 19 -40.05 -15.38 -45.94
CA CYS A 19 -39.12 -16.38 -45.44
C CYS A 19 -38.45 -16.01 -44.09
N ALA A 20 -38.70 -14.83 -43.56
CA ALA A 20 -38.10 -14.41 -42.29
C ALA A 20 -39.00 -14.56 -41.07
N ALA A 21 -40.29 -15.01 -41.22
CA ALA A 21 -41.26 -14.99 -40.14
C ALA A 21 -41.81 -16.39 -39.75
N VAL A 22 -41.20 -17.49 -40.21
CA VAL A 22 -41.76 -18.84 -39.99
C VAL A 22 -40.97 -19.69 -38.97
N THR A 23 -39.89 -19.18 -38.39
CA THR A 23 -39.09 -19.99 -37.44
C THR A 23 -39.39 -19.77 -35.97
N GLU A 24 -40.19 -18.79 -35.57
CA GLU A 24 -40.45 -18.55 -34.14
C GLU A 24 -41.66 -19.20 -33.46
N PRO A 25 -42.69 -19.77 -34.11
CA PRO A 25 -43.80 -20.32 -33.32
C PRO A 25 -43.75 -21.83 -33.06
N LEU A 26 -42.74 -22.57 -33.52
CA LEU A 26 -42.73 -24.04 -33.37
C LEU A 26 -41.80 -24.61 -32.35
N GLY A 27 -41.07 -23.78 -31.58
CA GLY A 27 -40.25 -24.29 -30.46
C GLY A 27 -39.22 -25.36 -30.88
N VAL A 28 -38.79 -25.35 -32.13
CA VAL A 28 -37.72 -26.24 -32.61
C VAL A 28 -36.41 -25.61 -32.20
N GLU A 29 -35.79 -26.18 -31.17
CA GLU A 29 -34.41 -25.83 -30.79
C GLU A 29 -33.52 -26.02 -32.02
N ASP A 30 -32.78 -24.97 -32.37
CA ASP A 30 -31.80 -25.00 -33.45
C ASP A 30 -30.72 -26.03 -33.11
N PRO A 31 -30.61 -27.19 -33.79
CA PRO A 31 -29.62 -28.22 -33.50
C PRO A 31 -28.18 -27.77 -33.69
N PHE A 32 -27.97 -26.58 -34.21
CA PHE A 32 -26.65 -25.92 -34.38
C PHE A 32 -26.49 -24.70 -33.48
N ALA A 33 -27.40 -24.44 -32.52
CA ALA A 33 -27.21 -23.40 -31.56
C ALA A 33 -25.94 -23.74 -30.73
N ILE A 34 -24.88 -23.02 -31.00
CA ILE A 34 -23.66 -23.08 -30.15
C ILE A 34 -24.06 -22.59 -28.77
N PRO A 35 -23.89 -23.41 -27.70
CA PRO A 35 -24.19 -22.97 -26.36
C PRO A 35 -23.39 -21.70 -26.09
N ARG A 36 -24.07 -20.58 -25.88
CA ARG A 36 -23.42 -19.34 -25.45
C ARG A 36 -23.04 -19.52 -23.99
N ALA A 37 -21.84 -20.04 -23.77
CA ALA A 37 -21.32 -20.43 -22.45
C ALA A 37 -21.25 -19.28 -21.43
N PHE A 38 -21.63 -18.04 -21.83
CA PHE A 38 -21.45 -16.84 -20.98
C PHE A 38 -22.65 -15.90 -20.98
N GLU A 39 -23.84 -16.33 -21.42
CA GLU A 39 -25.02 -15.44 -21.51
C GLU A 39 -25.65 -15.14 -20.14
N ASP A 40 -25.50 -16.01 -19.16
CA ASP A 40 -26.10 -15.91 -17.83
C ASP A 40 -25.11 -15.62 -16.69
N VAL A 41 -23.87 -15.34 -17.00
CA VAL A 41 -22.93 -14.89 -15.95
C VAL A 41 -23.24 -13.43 -15.64
N PRO A 42 -23.66 -13.09 -14.40
CA PRO A 42 -23.83 -11.71 -14.02
C PRO A 42 -22.53 -10.98 -14.30
N ARG A 43 -22.53 -10.11 -15.29
CA ARG A 43 -21.35 -9.30 -15.65
C ARG A 43 -21.05 -8.42 -14.45
N ASN A 44 -20.12 -8.85 -13.66
CA ASN A 44 -19.56 -7.99 -12.62
C ASN A 44 -18.94 -6.78 -13.35
N GLN A 45 -19.57 -5.62 -13.23
CA GLN A 45 -19.12 -4.40 -13.91
C GLN A 45 -17.69 -4.03 -13.53
N ALA A 46 -17.15 -4.58 -12.42
CA ALA A 46 -15.74 -4.47 -12.05
C ALA A 46 -14.80 -5.16 -13.05
N MET A 47 -15.27 -6.18 -13.81
CA MET A 47 -14.47 -6.82 -14.88
C MET A 47 -14.39 -5.99 -16.15
N LEU A 48 -15.17 -4.94 -16.28
CA LEU A 48 -15.23 -4.10 -17.48
C LEU A 48 -14.46 -2.78 -17.36
N ASN A 49 -13.60 -2.64 -16.37
CA ASN A 49 -12.64 -1.56 -16.41
C ASN A 49 -11.44 -1.99 -17.29
N PRO A 50 -11.40 -1.62 -18.58
CA PRO A 50 -10.34 -2.06 -19.49
C PRO A 50 -8.95 -1.60 -19.06
N ALA A 51 -8.88 -0.62 -18.17
CA ALA A 51 -7.63 -0.18 -17.57
C ALA A 51 -7.05 -1.20 -16.57
N LEU A 52 -7.88 -2.02 -15.92
CA LEU A 52 -7.43 -3.04 -14.98
C LEU A 52 -7.18 -4.40 -15.64
N SER A 53 -7.84 -4.71 -16.75
CA SER A 53 -7.73 -6.01 -17.45
C SER A 53 -6.36 -6.26 -18.11
N VAL A 54 -5.55 -5.22 -18.29
CA VAL A 54 -4.18 -5.31 -18.87
C VAL A 54 -3.11 -4.97 -17.82
N THR A 55 -3.51 -4.71 -16.58
CA THR A 55 -2.59 -4.26 -15.54
C THR A 55 -1.83 -5.45 -14.94
N THR A 56 -0.53 -5.46 -15.10
CA THR A 56 0.37 -6.42 -14.44
C THR A 56 1.04 -5.74 -13.25
N VAL A 57 0.86 -6.31 -12.06
CA VAL A 57 1.47 -5.84 -10.83
C VAL A 57 2.68 -6.72 -10.50
N VAL A 58 3.86 -6.14 -10.43
CA VAL A 58 5.05 -6.80 -9.87
C VAL A 58 5.10 -6.52 -8.38
N VAL A 59 5.11 -7.57 -7.59
CA VAL A 59 5.30 -7.48 -6.13
C VAL A 59 6.72 -7.95 -5.81
N GLU A 60 7.55 -7.08 -5.30
CA GLU A 60 8.88 -7.46 -4.81
C GLU A 60 8.77 -8.10 -3.41
N ILE A 61 9.65 -9.08 -3.13
CA ILE A 61 9.73 -9.65 -1.77
C ILE A 61 10.07 -8.54 -0.77
N PRO A 62 9.29 -8.38 0.31
CA PRO A 62 9.53 -7.30 1.27
C PRO A 62 10.91 -7.44 1.93
N LYS A 63 11.70 -6.38 1.87
CA LYS A 63 13.07 -6.35 2.40
C LYS A 63 13.09 -6.09 3.91
N GLY A 64 14.07 -6.68 4.61
CA GLY A 64 14.29 -6.45 6.03
C GLY A 64 13.38 -7.24 6.96
N MET A 65 12.49 -8.08 6.45
CA MET A 65 11.75 -9.06 7.26
C MET A 65 12.62 -10.25 7.63
N LYS A 66 12.23 -10.99 8.68
CA LYS A 66 12.86 -12.29 8.99
C LYS A 66 12.76 -13.19 7.76
N ALA A 67 13.78 -14.03 7.54
CA ALA A 67 14.01 -14.75 6.30
C ALA A 67 12.79 -15.55 5.76
N ASP A 68 11.97 -16.06 6.66
CA ASP A 68 10.82 -16.90 6.29
C ASP A 68 9.53 -16.09 6.04
N LEU A 69 9.38 -14.95 6.71
CA LEU A 69 8.14 -14.17 6.68
C LEU A 69 7.98 -13.33 5.40
N GLY A 70 9.09 -12.85 4.85
CA GLY A 70 9.05 -12.02 3.63
C GLY A 70 8.54 -12.79 2.42
N PRO A 71 9.11 -13.96 2.07
CA PRO A 71 8.62 -14.80 0.98
C PRO A 71 7.19 -15.30 1.17
N ASP A 72 6.79 -15.65 2.41
CA ASP A 72 5.42 -16.11 2.69
C ASP A 72 4.41 -14.96 2.51
N LEU A 73 4.67 -13.78 3.06
CA LEU A 73 3.83 -12.60 2.83
C LEU A 73 3.74 -12.23 1.35
N HIS A 74 4.85 -12.26 0.63
CA HIS A 74 4.90 -12.01 -0.80
C HIS A 74 4.00 -12.96 -1.59
N SER A 75 4.09 -14.27 -1.33
CA SER A 75 3.26 -15.29 -2.00
C SER A 75 1.77 -15.07 -1.72
N LYS A 76 1.43 -14.68 -0.49
CA LYS A 76 0.05 -14.38 -0.09
C LYS A 76 -0.47 -13.09 -0.76
N ILE A 77 0.37 -12.07 -0.94
CA ILE A 77 -0.01 -10.84 -1.65
C ILE A 77 -0.29 -11.14 -3.13
N ILE A 78 0.55 -11.94 -3.80
CA ILE A 78 0.31 -12.36 -5.18
C ILE A 78 -1.04 -13.06 -5.27
N ARG A 79 -1.30 -14.05 -4.42
CA ARG A 79 -2.59 -14.74 -4.39
C ARG A 79 -3.76 -13.80 -4.11
N ALA A 80 -3.61 -12.83 -3.21
CA ALA A 80 -4.65 -11.86 -2.92
C ALA A 80 -4.98 -10.92 -4.10
N PHE A 81 -4.04 -10.70 -5.01
CA PHE A 81 -4.31 -10.03 -6.30
C PHE A 81 -5.00 -10.96 -7.29
N GLU A 82 -4.54 -12.22 -7.40
CA GLU A 82 -5.14 -13.24 -8.26
C GLU A 82 -6.60 -13.50 -7.89
N ASP A 83 -6.93 -13.56 -6.59
CA ASP A 83 -8.29 -13.68 -6.07
C ASP A 83 -9.20 -12.49 -6.45
N ARG A 84 -8.63 -11.43 -7.01
CA ARG A 84 -9.30 -10.21 -7.50
C ARG A 84 -9.17 -10.03 -9.02
N ASP A 85 -8.80 -11.10 -9.71
CA ASP A 85 -8.59 -11.11 -11.16
C ASP A 85 -7.52 -10.12 -11.67
N ILE A 86 -6.55 -9.78 -10.81
CA ILE A 86 -5.41 -8.95 -11.15
C ILE A 86 -4.16 -9.81 -11.35
N ALA A 87 -3.55 -9.71 -12.51
CA ALA A 87 -2.30 -10.40 -12.80
C ALA A 87 -1.17 -9.85 -11.91
N ALA A 88 -0.68 -10.68 -10.98
CA ALA A 88 0.43 -10.32 -10.10
C ALA A 88 1.55 -11.37 -10.18
N GLN A 89 2.81 -10.92 -10.13
CA GLN A 89 3.96 -11.80 -10.27
C GLN A 89 5.20 -11.22 -9.57
N THR A 90 6.21 -12.06 -9.38
CA THR A 90 7.47 -11.68 -8.73
C THR A 90 8.34 -10.77 -9.61
N SER A 91 8.27 -10.94 -10.93
CA SER A 91 9.05 -10.16 -11.89
C SER A 91 8.33 -10.10 -13.24
N SER A 92 8.52 -9.02 -13.96
CA SER A 92 8.04 -8.86 -15.34
C SER A 92 9.05 -8.06 -16.15
N SER A 93 9.17 -8.36 -17.42
CA SER A 93 9.95 -7.53 -18.36
C SER A 93 9.28 -6.19 -18.65
N LEU A 94 7.95 -6.12 -18.48
CA LEU A 94 7.13 -4.93 -18.73
C LEU A 94 6.07 -4.81 -17.62
N PRO A 95 6.47 -4.45 -16.39
CA PRO A 95 5.50 -4.23 -15.33
C PRO A 95 4.70 -2.97 -15.62
N SER A 96 3.38 -3.02 -15.42
CA SER A 96 2.57 -1.79 -15.39
C SER A 96 2.72 -1.07 -14.07
N TRP A 97 2.86 -1.86 -12.98
CA TRP A 97 3.02 -1.35 -11.63
C TRP A 97 4.01 -2.20 -10.84
N THR A 98 4.74 -1.57 -9.93
CA THR A 98 5.67 -2.26 -9.02
C THR A 98 5.36 -1.90 -7.58
N VAL A 99 5.19 -2.91 -6.73
CA VAL A 99 4.95 -2.77 -5.30
C VAL A 99 6.17 -3.22 -4.53
N ARG A 100 6.76 -2.32 -3.74
CA ARG A 100 7.94 -2.57 -2.91
C ARG A 100 7.62 -2.45 -1.46
N GLY A 101 7.84 -3.51 -0.71
CA GLY A 101 7.72 -3.54 0.74
C GLY A 101 9.07 -3.46 1.43
N ARG A 102 9.13 -2.76 2.57
CA ARG A 102 10.30 -2.74 3.43
C ARG A 102 9.87 -2.75 4.89
N HIS A 103 10.39 -3.71 5.65
CA HIS A 103 10.26 -3.69 7.10
C HIS A 103 10.99 -2.46 7.65
N ALA A 104 10.27 -1.64 8.36
CA ALA A 104 10.74 -0.34 8.78
C ALA A 104 11.16 -0.31 10.26
N GLY A 105 10.77 -1.33 11.00
CA GLY A 105 11.11 -1.49 12.41
C GLY A 105 9.98 -2.14 13.20
N THR A 106 10.22 -2.29 14.49
CA THR A 106 9.29 -2.89 15.43
C THR A 106 9.10 -1.94 16.60
N PHE A 107 7.86 -1.72 17.02
CA PHE A 107 7.56 -0.89 18.19
C PHE A 107 6.74 -1.67 19.23
N ARG A 108 6.75 -1.18 20.44
CA ARG A 108 5.87 -1.61 21.54
C ARG A 108 5.20 -0.38 22.14
N ALA A 109 3.89 -0.43 22.24
CA ALA A 109 3.14 0.64 22.91
C ALA A 109 3.39 0.64 24.43
N ASP A 110 3.71 -0.55 24.97
CA ASP A 110 3.99 -0.78 26.38
C ASP A 110 4.93 -2.00 26.48
N PRO A 111 5.83 -2.06 27.49
CA PRO A 111 6.78 -3.17 27.67
C PRO A 111 6.15 -4.56 27.75
N ALA A 112 4.91 -4.65 28.24
CA ALA A 112 4.18 -5.92 28.37
C ALA A 112 3.45 -6.31 27.07
N SER A 113 3.26 -5.37 26.12
CA SER A 113 2.58 -5.65 24.85
C SER A 113 3.45 -6.46 23.90
N LEU A 114 2.80 -7.20 22.99
CA LEU A 114 3.50 -7.86 21.89
C LEU A 114 4.10 -6.80 20.96
N PRO A 115 5.29 -7.06 20.41
CA PRO A 115 5.90 -6.15 19.44
C PRO A 115 5.07 -6.07 18.16
N THR A 116 4.90 -4.86 17.67
CA THR A 116 4.24 -4.58 16.39
C THR A 116 5.29 -4.17 15.36
N SER A 117 5.37 -4.91 14.29
CA SER A 117 6.25 -4.63 13.15
C SER A 117 5.55 -3.77 12.13
N VAL A 118 6.29 -2.84 11.52
CA VAL A 118 5.82 -1.91 10.49
C VAL A 118 6.46 -2.27 9.16
N ILE A 119 5.65 -2.35 8.10
CA ILE A 119 6.12 -2.46 6.73
C ILE A 119 5.68 -1.22 5.97
N ILE A 120 6.62 -0.53 5.36
CA ILE A 120 6.34 0.57 4.42
C ILE A 120 6.23 -0.02 3.02
N TRP A 121 5.13 0.27 2.35
CA TRP A 121 4.85 -0.11 0.98
C TRP A 121 4.92 1.11 0.08
N ARG A 122 5.57 0.97 -1.06
CA ARG A 122 5.64 1.99 -2.11
C ARG A 122 5.15 1.41 -3.41
N VAL A 123 4.32 2.18 -4.09
CA VAL A 123 3.74 1.83 -5.39
C VAL A 123 4.37 2.70 -6.45
N TYR A 124 4.89 2.07 -7.49
CA TYR A 124 5.55 2.72 -8.62
C TYR A 124 4.84 2.36 -9.92
N ASP A 125 4.79 3.32 -10.85
CA ASP A 125 4.31 3.09 -12.21
C ASP A 125 5.36 2.40 -13.10
N LYS A 126 5.02 2.25 -14.39
CA LYS A 126 5.89 1.63 -15.40
C LYS A 126 7.18 2.42 -15.67
N GLU A 127 7.19 3.72 -15.41
CA GLU A 127 8.36 4.61 -15.50
C GLU A 127 9.19 4.61 -14.20
N ASN A 128 8.84 3.76 -13.22
CA ASN A 128 9.46 3.69 -11.88
C ASN A 128 9.32 5.01 -11.07
N VAL A 129 8.27 5.78 -11.35
CA VAL A 129 7.91 6.96 -10.57
C VAL A 129 7.01 6.54 -9.41
N LYS A 130 7.31 7.00 -8.19
CA LYS A 130 6.52 6.70 -7.00
C LYS A 130 5.15 7.37 -7.09
N GLN A 131 4.08 6.57 -7.16
CA GLN A 131 2.70 7.04 -7.22
C GLN A 131 2.03 7.07 -5.84
N GLY A 132 2.53 6.26 -4.89
CA GLY A 132 1.95 6.25 -3.56
C GLY A 132 2.80 5.53 -2.53
N GLN A 133 2.40 5.71 -1.28
CA GLN A 133 3.01 5.05 -0.14
C GLN A 133 1.97 4.82 0.94
N PHE A 134 2.03 3.67 1.59
CA PHE A 134 1.21 3.34 2.74
C PHE A 134 1.97 2.40 3.68
N THR A 135 1.43 2.17 4.86
CA THR A 135 2.01 1.25 5.85
C THR A 135 1.04 0.16 6.20
N SER A 136 1.59 -1.01 6.53
CA SER A 136 0.87 -2.07 7.20
C SER A 136 1.62 -2.50 8.46
N THR A 137 0.89 -3.03 9.43
CA THR A 137 1.46 -3.47 10.70
C THR A 137 1.01 -4.88 11.02
N TYR A 138 1.90 -5.67 11.61
CA TYR A 138 1.54 -6.96 12.18
C TYR A 138 2.15 -7.10 13.57
N THR A 139 1.42 -7.75 14.47
CA THR A 139 1.83 -7.94 15.86
C THR A 139 2.23 -9.39 16.08
N GLY A 140 3.34 -9.60 16.73
CA GLY A 140 3.83 -10.93 17.08
C GLY A 140 5.34 -10.95 17.35
N GLN A 141 5.80 -11.86 18.17
CA GLN A 141 7.20 -12.01 18.54
C GLN A 141 7.86 -13.16 17.79
N THR A 142 7.11 -14.21 17.54
CA THR A 142 7.56 -15.42 16.84
C THR A 142 6.90 -15.58 15.50
N ALA A 143 7.46 -16.42 14.63
CA ALA A 143 6.82 -16.75 13.35
C ALA A 143 5.42 -17.37 13.56
N ALA A 144 5.25 -18.18 14.60
CA ALA A 144 3.97 -18.79 14.93
C ALA A 144 2.87 -17.77 15.24
N ASP A 145 3.23 -16.63 15.84
CA ASP A 145 2.28 -15.54 16.11
C ASP A 145 1.89 -14.78 14.84
N VAL A 146 2.82 -14.66 13.91
CA VAL A 146 2.72 -13.76 12.74
C VAL A 146 2.11 -14.45 11.53
N VAL A 147 2.50 -15.72 11.25
CA VAL A 147 2.07 -16.47 10.05
C VAL A 147 0.55 -16.50 9.85
N PRO A 148 -0.28 -16.74 10.89
CA PRO A 148 -1.74 -16.73 10.72
C PRO A 148 -2.31 -15.37 10.25
N ARG A 149 -1.60 -14.28 10.56
CA ARG A 149 -2.04 -12.91 10.25
C ARG A 149 -1.54 -12.41 8.90
N LEU A 150 -0.60 -13.12 8.25
CA LEU A 150 -0.05 -12.69 6.97
C LEU A 150 -1.09 -12.67 5.84
N SER A 151 -2.13 -13.49 5.92
CA SER A 151 -3.22 -13.45 4.94
C SER A 151 -4.05 -12.16 5.05
N GLU A 152 -4.35 -11.70 6.26
CA GLU A 152 -5.03 -10.42 6.50
C GLU A 152 -4.17 -9.24 6.01
N GLN A 153 -2.84 -9.33 6.24
CA GLN A 153 -1.90 -8.35 5.73
C GLN A 153 -1.86 -8.32 4.20
N ALA A 154 -1.85 -9.49 3.57
CA ALA A 154 -1.86 -9.60 2.12
C ALA A 154 -3.13 -9.01 1.50
N ASP A 155 -4.28 -9.30 2.11
CA ASP A 155 -5.57 -8.74 1.71
C ASP A 155 -5.59 -7.21 1.86
N PHE A 156 -5.12 -6.69 2.98
CA PHE A 156 -4.98 -5.25 3.19
C PHE A 156 -4.07 -4.60 2.15
N VAL A 157 -2.87 -5.17 1.91
CA VAL A 157 -1.90 -4.62 0.95
C VAL A 157 -2.48 -4.60 -0.46
N SER A 158 -3.10 -5.70 -0.92
CA SER A 158 -3.68 -5.78 -2.25
C SER A 158 -4.80 -4.76 -2.44
N LYS A 159 -5.70 -4.59 -1.45
CA LYS A 159 -6.77 -3.56 -1.49
C LYS A 159 -6.20 -2.14 -1.59
N ARG A 160 -5.22 -1.82 -0.74
CA ARG A 160 -4.60 -0.49 -0.76
C ARG A 160 -3.88 -0.19 -2.07
N VAL A 161 -3.20 -1.16 -2.64
CA VAL A 161 -2.58 -1.00 -3.97
C VAL A 161 -3.63 -0.77 -5.03
N LEU A 162 -4.74 -1.52 -5.03
CA LEU A 162 -5.83 -1.34 -5.99
C LEU A 162 -6.48 0.05 -5.92
N GLU A 163 -6.56 0.65 -4.73
CA GLU A 163 -7.02 2.03 -4.57
C GLU A 163 -6.11 3.02 -5.32
N PHE A 164 -4.77 2.85 -5.24
CA PHE A 164 -3.84 3.66 -6.02
C PHE A 164 -3.97 3.42 -7.53
N LEU A 165 -4.10 2.16 -7.94
CA LEU A 165 -4.27 1.81 -9.36
C LEU A 165 -5.56 2.41 -9.95
N SER A 166 -6.64 2.41 -9.18
CA SER A 166 -7.92 2.99 -9.59
C SER A 166 -7.89 4.52 -9.65
N SER A 167 -7.13 5.16 -8.77
CA SER A 167 -7.02 6.62 -8.70
C SER A 167 -6.03 7.19 -9.72
N ALA A 168 -5.05 6.42 -10.16
CA ALA A 168 -4.05 6.87 -11.15
C ALA A 168 -4.62 7.09 -12.56
N GLY A 169 -5.86 6.63 -12.83
CA GLY A 169 -6.58 6.88 -14.07
C GLY A 169 -7.39 8.19 -14.10
N ASP A 170 -7.53 8.87 -12.97
CA ASP A 170 -8.30 10.11 -12.86
C ASP A 170 -7.50 11.21 -12.14
N PRO A 171 -6.98 12.23 -12.87
CA PRO A 171 -6.20 13.30 -12.27
C PRO A 171 -6.99 14.15 -11.25
N ALA A 172 -8.33 14.10 -11.24
CA ALA A 172 -9.16 14.78 -10.26
C ALA A 172 -9.13 14.11 -8.87
N VAL A 173 -8.86 12.80 -8.81
CA VAL A 173 -8.82 12.03 -7.56
C VAL A 173 -7.44 12.08 -6.89
N ALA A 174 -6.37 12.35 -7.64
CA ALA A 174 -5.03 12.55 -7.09
C ALA A 174 -4.96 13.74 -6.11
N SER A 175 -5.86 14.73 -6.24
CA SER A 175 -6.00 15.86 -5.30
C SER A 175 -6.93 15.56 -4.12
N ALA A 176 -7.74 14.52 -4.16
CA ALA A 176 -8.71 14.17 -3.12
C ALA A 176 -8.15 13.21 -2.05
N VAL A 177 -6.97 12.62 -2.28
CA VAL A 177 -6.26 11.79 -1.28
C VAL A 177 -5.42 12.64 -0.32
N ALA A 178 -5.32 13.93 -0.55
CA ALA A 178 -4.99 14.89 0.49
C ALA A 178 -6.27 15.10 1.33
N ASP A 179 -6.52 14.20 2.26
CA ASP A 179 -7.63 14.34 3.21
C ASP A 179 -7.40 15.59 4.08
N PRO A 180 -8.18 16.67 3.90
CA PRO A 180 -8.09 17.84 4.75
C PRO A 180 -9.07 17.70 5.91
N GLN A 181 -8.98 16.65 6.70
CA GLN A 181 -9.56 16.67 8.04
C GLN A 181 -8.51 17.10 9.05
N ALA A 182 -7.96 18.30 8.82
CA ALA A 182 -7.20 19.07 9.79
C ALA A 182 -8.16 19.89 10.66
N THR A 183 -8.85 19.24 11.57
CA THR A 183 -9.52 19.95 12.68
C THR A 183 -9.02 19.52 14.05
N ASP A 184 -7.76 19.10 14.13
CA ASP A 184 -6.99 19.06 15.39
C ASP A 184 -5.56 18.60 15.06
N SER A 185 -4.76 19.52 14.51
CA SER A 185 -3.36 19.23 14.22
C SER A 185 -2.62 18.95 15.53
N VAL A 186 -2.13 17.72 15.69
CA VAL A 186 -1.31 17.34 16.85
C VAL A 186 0.01 18.10 16.76
N GLU A 187 0.34 18.85 17.81
CA GLU A 187 1.63 19.52 17.89
C GLU A 187 2.69 18.55 18.40
N VAL A 188 3.76 18.38 17.61
CA VAL A 188 4.88 17.49 17.92
C VAL A 188 6.19 18.27 17.82
N SER A 189 6.98 18.26 18.86
CA SER A 189 8.34 18.80 18.84
C SER A 189 9.37 17.70 18.62
N ILE A 190 10.39 17.97 17.81
CA ILE A 190 11.53 17.06 17.66
C ILE A 190 12.60 17.52 18.63
N GLY A 191 12.88 16.66 19.63
CA GLY A 191 13.89 16.84 20.63
C GLY A 191 15.28 16.39 20.19
N SER A 192 16.07 15.90 21.15
CA SER A 192 17.45 15.47 20.89
C SER A 192 17.50 14.17 20.10
N ILE A 193 18.38 14.12 19.09
CA ILE A 193 18.79 12.89 18.42
C ILE A 193 20.26 12.68 18.75
N SER A 194 20.57 11.68 19.55
CA SER A 194 21.90 11.40 20.10
C SER A 194 22.49 10.10 19.57
N GLY A 195 23.80 9.94 19.59
CA GLY A 195 24.53 8.74 19.17
C GLY A 195 24.66 8.54 17.67
N ALA A 196 24.03 9.36 16.85
CA ALA A 196 24.16 9.32 15.40
C ALA A 196 25.54 9.86 14.97
N THR A 197 26.19 9.16 14.04
CA THR A 197 27.47 9.57 13.43
C THR A 197 27.22 10.43 12.19
N GLY A 198 28.25 11.16 11.76
CA GLY A 198 28.16 11.99 10.56
C GLY A 198 27.08 13.08 10.66
N ASP A 199 26.25 13.20 9.63
CA ASP A 199 25.12 14.11 9.58
C ASP A 199 23.82 13.51 10.14
N GLY A 200 23.90 12.34 10.80
CA GLY A 200 22.75 11.53 11.14
C GLY A 200 21.70 12.25 12.00
N SER A 201 22.11 13.05 12.98
CA SER A 201 21.16 13.79 13.82
C SER A 201 20.35 14.82 13.01
N VAL A 202 21.01 15.54 12.12
CA VAL A 202 20.36 16.56 11.26
C VAL A 202 19.48 15.88 10.21
N SER A 203 20.01 14.85 9.54
CA SER A 203 19.28 14.10 8.51
C SER A 203 18.04 13.41 9.06
N LEU A 204 18.12 12.77 10.24
CA LEU A 204 16.99 12.11 10.90
C LEU A 204 15.95 13.13 11.37
N SER A 205 16.37 14.27 11.96
CA SER A 205 15.44 15.34 12.38
C SER A 205 14.66 15.90 11.19
N GLY A 206 15.37 16.28 10.12
CA GLY A 206 14.75 16.83 8.93
C GLY A 206 13.79 15.86 8.24
N ALA A 207 14.19 14.60 8.13
CA ALA A 207 13.35 13.55 7.55
C ALA A 207 12.12 13.25 8.42
N LEU A 208 12.27 13.20 9.75
CA LEU A 208 11.15 12.99 10.67
C LEU A 208 10.15 14.14 10.63
N LYS A 209 10.65 15.40 10.57
CA LYS A 209 9.79 16.57 10.39
C LYS A 209 8.95 16.45 9.13
N THR A 210 9.58 16.14 8.00
CA THR A 210 8.87 15.96 6.73
C THR A 210 7.82 14.86 6.82
N ALA A 211 8.17 13.70 7.40
CA ALA A 211 7.29 12.55 7.49
C ALA A 211 6.10 12.79 8.44
N LEU A 212 6.29 13.43 9.59
CA LEU A 212 5.22 13.77 10.53
C LEU A 212 4.29 14.87 9.97
N THR A 213 4.86 15.86 9.28
CA THR A 213 4.07 16.91 8.62
C THR A 213 3.17 16.32 7.53
N ALA A 214 3.66 15.35 6.77
CA ALA A 214 2.87 14.63 5.77
C ALA A 214 1.69 13.83 6.37
N LYS A 215 1.74 13.53 7.68
CA LYS A 215 0.65 12.90 8.42
C LYS A 215 -0.32 13.89 9.08
N GLY A 216 -0.09 15.20 8.90
CA GLY A 216 -0.95 16.24 9.45
C GLY A 216 -0.49 16.76 10.83
N ALA A 217 0.69 16.36 11.32
CA ALA A 217 1.24 16.94 12.54
C ALA A 217 1.78 18.36 12.29
N ARG A 218 1.61 19.23 13.25
CA ARG A 218 2.34 20.52 13.32
C ARG A 218 3.68 20.26 14.00
N VAL A 219 4.76 20.25 13.23
CA VAL A 219 6.08 19.91 13.75
C VAL A 219 6.91 21.14 14.02
N THR A 220 7.44 21.25 15.24
CA THR A 220 8.40 22.27 15.68
C THR A 220 9.73 21.63 16.02
N GLU A 221 10.83 22.36 15.85
CA GLU A 221 12.17 21.92 16.24
C GLU A 221 12.55 22.58 17.57
N GLY A 222 13.26 21.83 18.41
CA GLY A 222 13.72 22.31 19.70
C GLY A 222 12.78 22.02 20.87
N ALA A 223 13.03 22.67 22.01
CA ALA A 223 12.24 22.53 23.23
C ALA A 223 10.97 23.38 23.13
N ALA A 224 9.97 22.98 22.35
CA ALA A 224 8.66 23.59 22.43
C ALA A 224 8.05 23.35 23.81
N ALA A 225 7.46 24.37 24.40
CA ALA A 225 7.01 24.34 25.79
C ALA A 225 5.70 23.55 26.00
N SER A 226 4.99 23.20 24.94
CA SER A 226 3.70 22.51 24.99
C SER A 226 3.57 21.58 23.81
N GLY A 227 3.09 20.37 24.03
CA GLY A 227 2.87 19.38 23.00
C GLY A 227 3.67 18.10 23.18
N TRP A 228 3.49 17.20 22.25
CA TRP A 228 4.22 15.93 22.21
C TRP A 228 5.67 16.16 21.81
N ARG A 229 6.59 15.34 22.35
CA ARG A 229 8.01 15.44 22.05
C ARG A 229 8.56 14.10 21.62
N VAL A 230 9.33 14.08 20.55
CA VAL A 230 10.04 12.90 20.05
C VAL A 230 11.53 13.07 20.27
N GLU A 231 12.15 12.11 20.93
CA GLU A 231 13.60 12.00 21.10
C GLU A 231 14.11 10.70 20.50
N CYS A 232 15.36 10.66 20.06
CA CYS A 232 15.96 9.45 19.51
C CYS A 232 17.35 9.18 20.07
N VAL A 233 17.61 7.93 20.40
CA VAL A 233 18.95 7.42 20.70
C VAL A 233 19.33 6.44 19.60
N VAL A 234 20.46 6.72 18.97
CA VAL A 234 21.06 5.87 17.93
C VAL A 234 22.21 5.09 18.51
N THR A 235 22.21 3.78 18.31
CA THR A 235 23.33 2.91 18.69
C THR A 235 23.83 2.20 17.44
N ILE A 236 25.13 2.30 17.19
CA ILE A 236 25.79 1.62 16.08
C ILE A 236 26.79 0.64 16.69
N SER A 237 26.66 -0.64 16.33
CA SER A 237 27.55 -1.72 16.78
C SER A 237 27.93 -2.63 15.64
N ALA A 238 29.10 -3.26 15.72
CA ALA A 238 29.51 -4.22 14.69
C ALA A 238 28.58 -5.42 14.70
N LEU A 239 28.05 -5.79 13.54
CA LEU A 239 27.24 -6.99 13.34
C LEU A 239 28.10 -8.12 12.74
N SER A 240 28.96 -7.78 11.78
CA SER A 240 29.86 -8.71 11.09
C SER A 240 31.15 -7.99 10.64
N ALA A 241 31.99 -8.68 9.89
CA ALA A 241 33.17 -8.06 9.28
C ALA A 241 32.80 -6.96 8.25
N THR A 242 31.65 -7.07 7.61
CA THR A 242 31.19 -6.20 6.51
C THR A 242 29.99 -5.34 6.85
N GLU A 243 29.33 -5.58 8.00
CA GLU A 243 28.09 -4.90 8.37
C GLU A 243 28.15 -4.36 9.80
N ASP A 244 27.52 -3.23 9.99
CA ASP A 244 27.18 -2.65 11.27
C ASP A 244 25.67 -2.83 11.53
N ARG A 245 25.33 -3.01 12.81
CA ARG A 245 23.96 -2.97 13.31
C ARG A 245 23.64 -1.56 13.74
N VAL A 246 22.59 -0.98 13.18
CA VAL A 246 22.09 0.34 13.59
C VAL A 246 20.76 0.13 14.31
N GLN A 247 20.71 0.58 15.55
CA GLN A 247 19.51 0.59 16.37
C GLN A 247 19.11 2.04 16.63
N LEU A 248 17.83 2.37 16.40
CA LEU A 248 17.24 3.67 16.71
C LEU A 248 16.11 3.44 17.72
N ALA A 249 16.22 4.06 18.87
CA ALA A 249 15.18 4.05 19.89
C ALA A 249 14.52 5.43 19.95
N TRP A 250 13.31 5.53 19.42
CA TRP A 250 12.51 6.76 19.42
C TRP A 250 11.58 6.74 20.62
N LYS A 251 11.65 7.77 21.44
CA LYS A 251 10.78 7.99 22.59
C LYS A 251 9.78 9.07 22.28
N LEU A 252 8.51 8.76 22.47
CA LEU A 252 7.44 9.75 22.46
C LEU A 252 7.14 10.15 23.91
N LEU A 253 7.29 11.42 24.19
CA LEU A 253 6.98 12.03 25.47
C LEU A 253 5.69 12.84 25.37
N ASP A 254 4.85 12.76 26.37
CA ASP A 254 3.65 13.58 26.51
C ASP A 254 3.99 15.04 26.91
N PRO A 255 3.01 15.95 26.98
CA PRO A 255 3.23 17.33 27.41
C PRO A 255 3.83 17.44 28.82
N GLU A 256 3.60 16.46 29.66
CA GLU A 256 4.13 16.35 31.04
C GLU A 256 5.55 15.76 31.07
N LYS A 257 6.15 15.47 29.89
CA LYS A 257 7.47 14.84 29.69
C LYS A 257 7.55 13.38 30.19
N LYS A 258 6.43 12.73 30.35
CA LYS A 258 6.36 11.31 30.66
C LYS A 258 6.41 10.50 29.36
N GLU A 259 7.08 9.35 29.39
CA GLU A 259 7.13 8.46 28.24
C GLU A 259 5.74 7.86 27.96
N ALA A 260 5.23 8.17 26.77
CA ALA A 260 3.95 7.68 26.26
C ALA A 260 4.11 6.46 25.34
N GLY A 261 5.33 6.25 24.85
CA GLY A 261 5.68 5.07 24.06
C GLY A 261 7.09 5.13 23.51
N THR A 262 7.61 3.95 23.17
CA THR A 262 8.94 3.82 22.54
C THR A 262 8.85 2.96 21.29
N LEU A 263 9.47 3.45 20.23
CA LEU A 263 9.63 2.75 18.96
C LEU A 263 11.09 2.37 18.78
N THR A 264 11.38 1.09 18.58
CA THR A 264 12.74 0.62 18.31
C THR A 264 12.82 0.08 16.88
N GLN A 265 13.84 0.54 16.16
CA GLN A 265 14.18 0.08 14.81
C GLN A 265 15.58 -0.51 14.84
N GLU A 266 15.80 -1.63 14.18
CA GLU A 266 17.09 -2.26 14.06
C GLU A 266 17.30 -2.73 12.61
N ASN A 267 18.41 -2.33 11.99
CA ASN A 267 18.71 -2.70 10.62
C ASN A 267 20.22 -2.92 10.44
N PRO A 268 20.62 -3.93 9.66
CA PRO A 268 21.99 -4.05 9.19
C PRO A 268 22.27 -2.99 8.10
N VAL A 269 23.44 -2.41 8.16
CA VAL A 269 23.96 -1.48 7.13
C VAL A 269 25.38 -1.86 6.79
N PRO A 270 25.86 -1.63 5.57
CA PRO A 270 27.26 -1.84 5.22
C PRO A 270 28.17 -1.04 6.16
N LYS A 271 29.27 -1.65 6.60
CA LYS A 271 30.22 -1.06 7.54
C LYS A 271 30.73 0.28 7.06
N GLY A 272 30.71 1.27 7.94
CA GLY A 272 31.15 2.63 7.63
C GLY A 272 30.17 3.46 6.76
N ARG A 273 29.04 2.90 6.34
CA ARG A 273 28.04 3.60 5.50
C ARG A 273 27.50 4.87 6.15
N LEU A 274 27.40 4.88 7.47
CA LEU A 274 26.85 5.99 8.25
C LEU A 274 27.90 6.96 8.79
N GLY A 275 29.15 6.81 8.40
CA GLY A 275 30.25 7.66 8.89
C GLY A 275 30.20 9.12 8.40
N LYS A 276 29.51 9.40 7.29
CA LYS A 276 29.43 10.76 6.70
C LYS A 276 27.97 11.17 6.49
N LYS A 277 27.32 10.62 5.45
CA LYS A 277 25.95 10.99 5.05
C LYS A 277 25.02 9.82 5.27
N TRP A 278 23.91 10.05 5.96
CA TRP A 278 22.84 9.07 6.16
C TRP A 278 21.93 8.95 4.93
N GLY A 279 21.62 10.07 4.27
CA GLY A 279 20.82 10.09 3.05
C GLY A 279 19.53 9.27 3.17
N ASP A 280 19.31 8.31 2.25
CA ASP A 280 18.13 7.48 2.22
C ASP A 280 17.90 6.67 3.51
N VAL A 281 18.95 6.33 4.25
CA VAL A 281 18.82 5.60 5.52
C VAL A 281 18.06 6.45 6.54
N ALA A 282 18.37 7.74 6.62
CA ALA A 282 17.65 8.66 7.50
C ALA A 282 16.17 8.81 7.07
N THR A 283 15.93 8.95 5.77
CA THR A 283 14.57 9.05 5.22
C THR A 283 13.74 7.83 5.58
N TYR A 284 14.24 6.63 5.32
CA TYR A 284 13.52 5.40 5.62
C TYR A 284 13.28 5.19 7.12
N ALA A 285 14.29 5.48 7.95
CA ALA A 285 14.15 5.37 9.40
C ALA A 285 13.11 6.35 9.94
N ALA A 286 13.13 7.59 9.45
CA ALA A 286 12.21 8.64 9.89
C ALA A 286 10.75 8.40 9.42
N GLU A 287 10.56 7.94 8.19
CA GLU A 287 9.23 7.58 7.68
C GLU A 287 8.59 6.49 8.55
N ALA A 288 9.36 5.44 8.87
CA ALA A 288 8.90 4.36 9.74
C ALA A 288 8.62 4.84 11.17
N ALA A 289 9.48 5.71 11.70
CA ALA A 289 9.27 6.30 13.01
C ALA A 289 7.99 7.15 13.05
N ALA A 290 7.77 7.98 12.02
CA ALA A 290 6.57 8.81 11.92
C ALA A 290 5.29 7.95 11.88
N ASP A 291 5.31 6.81 11.19
CA ASP A 291 4.18 5.88 11.15
C ASP A 291 3.87 5.31 12.55
N GLY A 292 4.89 4.81 13.25
CA GLY A 292 4.72 4.29 14.61
C GLY A 292 4.30 5.35 15.62
N ILE A 293 4.93 6.53 15.59
CA ILE A 293 4.59 7.67 16.45
C ILE A 293 3.14 8.10 16.21
N TRP A 294 2.72 8.22 14.94
CA TRP A 294 1.36 8.61 14.61
C TRP A 294 0.33 7.60 15.10
N GLN A 295 0.61 6.31 15.01
CA GLN A 295 -0.26 5.26 15.56
C GLN A 295 -0.41 5.38 17.08
N ILE A 296 0.70 5.61 17.82
CA ILE A 296 0.65 5.81 19.26
C ILE A 296 -0.22 7.03 19.61
N LEU A 297 -0.01 8.15 18.90
CA LEU A 297 -0.80 9.37 19.09
C LEU A 297 -2.30 9.15 18.83
N GLN A 298 -2.65 8.41 17.78
CA GLN A 298 -4.05 8.08 17.47
C GLN A 298 -4.67 7.18 18.54
N GLN A 299 -3.97 6.17 19.03
CA GLN A 299 -4.43 5.29 20.11
C GLN A 299 -4.70 6.06 21.40
N ILE A 300 -3.83 7.01 21.77
CA ILE A 300 -4.01 7.82 22.97
C ILE A 300 -5.22 8.74 22.81
N ARG A 301 -5.44 9.33 21.63
CA ARG A 301 -6.59 10.20 21.36
C ARG A 301 -7.91 9.40 21.44
N THR A 302 -7.99 8.25 20.80
CA THR A 302 -9.20 7.40 20.81
C THR A 302 -9.44 6.76 22.18
N GLY A 303 -8.41 6.53 22.99
CA GLY A 303 -8.51 6.00 24.35
C GLY A 303 -8.98 7.02 25.40
N LYS A 304 -8.87 8.32 25.13
CA LYS A 304 -9.37 9.39 26.02
C LYS A 304 -10.87 9.64 25.91
N ASP A 305 -11.52 9.11 24.87
CA ASP A 305 -12.96 9.24 24.64
C ASP A 305 -13.77 8.07 25.26
N LYS A 306 -13.16 7.25 26.11
CA LYS A 306 -13.79 6.22 26.94
C LYS A 306 -13.62 6.54 28.42
#